data_113b8775585f4e6abe5cdbf816861ef5
#
_entry.id   113b8775585f4e6abe5cdbf816861ef5
#
_cell.length_a   1.000
_cell.length_b   1.000
_cell.length_c   1.000
_cell.angle_alpha   90.00
_cell.angle_beta   90.00
_cell.angle_gamma   90.00
#
_symmetry.space_group_name_H-M   'P 1'
#
loop_
_entity.id
_entity.type
_entity.pdbx_description
1 polymer ?
#
loop_
_entity_poly.entity_id
_entity_poly.type
_entity_poly.pdbx_seq_one_letter_code
_entity_poly.pdbx_strand_id
1 'polypeptide(L)'
;MSIIIDIVFVLFLVLVFYLGYRKGFLTKAWWLVDLALIAIVGFLLSPTIFNAIKNNTGWYTGLADSLASFEDNLNIQAEEIAEFIIRLGIWIVLGIAVIIVMAIVKWLLRKLSCYKAFEIIDKILGGVYSVLITAAIFLVIGALVGTFDVFGPVAKASDFCADSYVFRYIFGANPFQNYFDAHLPLGTWLQNIL
;
A
#
# COMPACT_ATOMS: atom_id res chain seq x y z
N MET A 1 17.33 23.95 -18.70
CA MET A 1 17.63 22.50 -18.53
C MET A 1 16.43 21.69 -18.03
N SER A 2 15.44 22.29 -17.41
CA SER A 2 14.21 21.65 -16.91
C SER A 2 13.40 20.88 -17.98
N ILE A 3 13.27 21.42 -19.20
CA ILE A 3 12.52 20.79 -20.29
C ILE A 3 13.08 19.41 -20.69
N ILE A 4 14.39 19.22 -20.60
CA ILE A 4 15.01 17.91 -20.95
C ILE A 4 14.58 16.86 -19.94
N ILE A 5 14.52 17.19 -18.66
CA ILE A 5 14.08 16.29 -17.59
C ILE A 5 12.61 15.91 -17.80
N ASP A 6 11.76 16.90 -18.17
CA ASP A 6 10.35 16.65 -18.44
C ASP A 6 10.17 15.68 -19.63
N ILE A 7 10.94 15.90 -20.72
CA ILE A 7 10.89 15.00 -21.89
C ILE A 7 11.32 13.59 -21.52
N VAL A 8 12.42 13.43 -20.77
CA VAL A 8 12.91 12.11 -20.31
C VAL A 8 11.87 11.44 -19.43
N PHE A 9 11.23 12.19 -18.52
CA PHE A 9 10.20 11.64 -17.65
C PHE A 9 8.93 11.22 -18.42
N VAL A 10 8.50 12.02 -19.39
CA VAL A 10 7.37 11.66 -20.26
C VAL A 10 7.69 10.40 -21.07
N LEU A 11 8.90 10.30 -21.64
CA LEU A 11 9.34 9.10 -22.34
C LEU A 11 9.37 7.88 -21.40
N PHE A 12 9.80 8.06 -20.17
CA PHE A 12 9.76 7.03 -19.14
C PHE A 12 8.31 6.60 -18.84
N LEU A 13 7.37 7.54 -18.69
CA LEU A 13 5.95 7.21 -18.47
C LEU A 13 5.34 6.48 -19.68
N VAL A 14 5.71 6.85 -20.92
CA VAL A 14 5.29 6.12 -22.12
C VAL A 14 5.82 4.69 -22.11
N LEU A 15 7.07 4.49 -21.72
CA LEU A 15 7.66 3.16 -21.57
C LEU A 15 6.94 2.34 -20.50
N VAL A 16 6.65 2.96 -19.35
CA VAL A 16 5.89 2.33 -18.25
C VAL A 16 4.48 1.95 -18.71
N PHE A 17 3.81 2.84 -19.46
CA PHE A 17 2.51 2.56 -20.07
C PHE A 17 2.59 1.35 -21.01
N TYR A 18 3.58 1.33 -21.90
CA TYR A 18 3.78 0.23 -22.85
C TYR A 18 4.02 -1.11 -22.14
N LEU A 19 4.86 -1.12 -21.10
CA LEU A 19 5.10 -2.32 -20.29
C LEU A 19 3.83 -2.77 -19.55
N GLY A 20 3.02 -1.81 -19.08
CA GLY A 20 1.71 -2.08 -18.48
C GLY A 20 0.72 -2.66 -19.47
N TYR A 21 0.64 -2.06 -20.64
CA TYR A 21 -0.19 -2.50 -21.75
C TYR A 21 0.12 -3.95 -22.17
N ARG A 22 1.39 -4.31 -22.28
CA ARG A 22 1.80 -5.68 -22.62
C ARG A 22 1.39 -6.73 -21.59
N LYS A 23 1.36 -6.38 -20.30
CA LYS A 23 1.05 -7.33 -19.21
C LYS A 23 -0.44 -7.43 -18.89
N GLY A 24 -1.23 -6.42 -19.26
CA GLY A 24 -2.64 -6.30 -18.92
C GLY A 24 -2.91 -5.93 -17.45
N PHE A 25 -4.09 -5.39 -17.21
CA PHE A 25 -4.57 -4.94 -15.91
C PHE A 25 -4.79 -6.11 -14.96
N LEU A 26 -5.47 -7.16 -15.42
CA LEU A 26 -5.76 -8.35 -14.63
C LEU A 26 -4.51 -9.02 -14.05
N THR A 27 -3.37 -8.91 -14.76
CA THR A 27 -2.12 -9.49 -14.28
C THR A 27 -1.43 -8.60 -13.27
N LYS A 28 -1.49 -7.29 -13.45
CA LYS A 28 -0.76 -6.32 -12.62
C LYS A 28 -1.52 -5.82 -11.40
N ALA A 29 -2.81 -5.53 -11.56
CA ALA A 29 -3.60 -4.92 -10.50
C ALA A 29 -4.27 -5.95 -9.57
N TRP A 30 -4.22 -7.24 -9.92
CA TRP A 30 -4.93 -8.28 -9.20
C TRP A 30 -4.57 -8.34 -7.71
N TRP A 31 -3.29 -8.21 -7.38
CA TRP A 31 -2.84 -8.22 -6.00
C TRP A 31 -3.43 -7.09 -5.16
N LEU A 32 -3.69 -5.93 -5.78
CA LEU A 32 -4.27 -4.77 -5.10
C LEU A 32 -5.76 -4.99 -4.84
N VAL A 33 -6.46 -5.66 -5.77
CA VAL A 33 -7.85 -6.09 -5.58
C VAL A 33 -7.94 -7.13 -4.47
N ASP A 34 -7.03 -8.12 -4.45
CA ASP A 34 -6.95 -9.12 -3.38
C ASP A 34 -6.74 -8.45 -2.02
N LEU A 35 -5.79 -7.52 -1.93
CA LEU A 35 -5.48 -6.81 -0.69
C LEU A 35 -6.66 -5.94 -0.21
N ALA A 36 -7.31 -5.22 -1.13
CA ALA A 36 -8.49 -4.42 -0.80
C ALA A 36 -9.64 -5.29 -0.28
N LEU A 37 -9.89 -6.44 -0.92
CA LEU A 37 -10.92 -7.37 -0.49
C LEU A 37 -10.60 -8.01 0.87
N ILE A 38 -9.34 -8.40 1.10
CA ILE A 38 -8.90 -8.92 2.41
C ILE A 38 -9.15 -7.86 3.49
N ALA A 39 -8.81 -6.60 3.21
CA ALA A 39 -9.04 -5.52 4.16
C ALA A 39 -10.55 -5.32 4.43
N ILE A 40 -11.39 -5.22 3.38
CA ILE A 40 -12.83 -5.03 3.54
C ILE A 40 -13.46 -6.20 4.31
N VAL A 41 -13.20 -7.42 3.88
CA VAL A 41 -13.73 -8.64 4.51
C VAL A 41 -13.23 -8.78 5.95
N GLY A 42 -11.94 -8.50 6.18
CA GLY A 42 -11.33 -8.50 7.50
C GLY A 42 -11.99 -7.50 8.44
N PHE A 43 -12.16 -6.24 8.02
CA PHE A 43 -12.82 -5.23 8.85
C PHE A 43 -14.29 -5.54 9.14
N LEU A 44 -15.04 -6.10 8.18
CA LEU A 44 -16.45 -6.41 8.35
C LEU A 44 -16.69 -7.68 9.20
N LEU A 45 -15.91 -8.74 8.97
CA LEU A 45 -16.18 -10.05 9.57
C LEU A 45 -15.35 -10.31 10.82
N SER A 46 -14.15 -9.72 10.97
CA SER A 46 -13.29 -10.00 12.12
C SER A 46 -13.96 -9.72 13.47
N PRO A 47 -14.68 -8.59 13.69
CA PRO A 47 -15.35 -8.35 14.96
C PRO A 47 -16.43 -9.38 15.27
N THR A 48 -17.21 -9.77 14.26
CA THR A 48 -18.30 -10.74 14.41
C THR A 48 -17.76 -12.13 14.76
N ILE A 49 -16.72 -12.57 14.06
CA ILE A 49 -16.07 -13.88 14.31
C ILE A 49 -15.39 -13.87 15.69
N PHE A 50 -14.70 -12.78 16.04
CA PHE A 50 -14.06 -12.64 17.34
C PHE A 50 -15.06 -12.76 18.48
N ASN A 51 -16.19 -12.04 18.41
CA ASN A 51 -17.25 -12.11 19.41
C ASN A 51 -17.86 -13.52 19.50
N ALA A 52 -18.02 -14.18 18.35
CA ALA A 52 -18.51 -15.57 18.33
C ALA A 52 -17.53 -16.54 19.03
N ILE A 53 -16.23 -16.40 18.79
CA ILE A 53 -15.20 -17.19 19.46
C ILE A 53 -15.18 -16.89 20.96
N LYS A 54 -15.18 -15.63 21.34
CA LYS A 54 -15.12 -15.18 22.74
C LYS A 54 -16.30 -15.71 23.57
N ASN A 55 -17.53 -15.68 22.98
CA ASN A 55 -18.75 -16.01 23.70
C ASN A 55 -19.12 -17.49 23.66
N ASN A 56 -18.72 -18.22 22.60
CA ASN A 56 -19.17 -19.59 22.39
C ASN A 56 -18.09 -20.66 22.56
N THR A 57 -16.81 -20.22 22.70
CA THR A 57 -15.70 -21.18 22.83
C THR A 57 -14.83 -20.80 24.02
N GLY A 58 -14.27 -21.78 24.70
CA GLY A 58 -13.30 -21.57 25.78
C GLY A 58 -11.90 -21.21 25.29
N TRP A 59 -11.70 -20.97 23.99
CA TRP A 59 -10.37 -20.70 23.42
C TRP A 59 -9.79 -19.40 23.89
N TYR A 60 -10.63 -18.36 24.03
CA TYR A 60 -10.18 -17.06 24.53
C TYR A 60 -9.67 -17.15 25.97
N THR A 61 -10.46 -17.75 26.86
CA THR A 61 -10.10 -17.92 28.26
C THR A 61 -8.91 -18.85 28.42
N GLY A 62 -8.89 -19.98 27.72
CA GLY A 62 -7.77 -20.94 27.78
C GLY A 62 -6.45 -20.33 27.26
N LEU A 63 -6.52 -19.46 26.27
CA LEU A 63 -5.32 -18.75 25.77
C LEU A 63 -4.88 -17.66 26.77
N ALA A 64 -5.80 -16.89 27.34
CA ALA A 64 -5.50 -15.89 28.35
C ALA A 64 -4.86 -16.53 29.60
N ASP A 65 -5.44 -17.63 30.09
CA ASP A 65 -4.89 -18.38 31.24
C ASP A 65 -3.48 -18.91 30.95
N SER A 66 -3.23 -19.39 29.73
CA SER A 66 -1.91 -19.88 29.31
C SER A 66 -0.88 -18.77 29.22
N LEU A 67 -1.31 -17.55 28.95
CA LEU A 67 -0.45 -16.36 28.81
C LEU A 67 -0.27 -15.60 30.12
N ALA A 68 -1.04 -15.91 31.17
CA ALA A 68 -0.95 -15.23 32.45
C ALA A 68 0.48 -15.28 33.07
N SER A 69 1.25 -16.33 32.78
CA SER A 69 2.65 -16.44 33.21
C SER A 69 3.61 -15.43 32.56
N PHE A 70 3.21 -14.80 31.46
CA PHE A 70 4.00 -13.78 30.76
C PHE A 70 3.66 -12.35 31.16
N GLU A 71 2.57 -12.16 31.92
CA GLU A 71 2.05 -10.86 32.35
C GLU A 71 3.10 -10.08 33.18
N ASP A 72 3.73 -10.76 34.14
CA ASP A 72 4.76 -10.19 35.00
C ASP A 72 6.02 -9.71 34.26
N ASN A 73 6.30 -10.30 33.08
CA ASN A 73 7.52 -9.99 32.32
C ASN A 73 7.33 -8.87 31.30
N LEU A 74 6.12 -8.68 30.77
CA LEU A 74 5.87 -7.79 29.64
C LEU A 74 5.08 -6.53 30.02
N ASN A 75 4.54 -6.46 31.25
CA ASN A 75 3.68 -5.35 31.71
C ASN A 75 2.45 -5.11 30.78
N ILE A 76 1.99 -6.16 30.10
CA ILE A 76 0.83 -6.17 29.19
C ILE A 76 -0.14 -7.23 29.74
N GLN A 77 -1.44 -6.93 29.77
CA GLN A 77 -2.44 -7.86 30.26
C GLN A 77 -2.54 -9.10 29.34
N ALA A 78 -2.54 -10.28 29.94
CA ALA A 78 -2.63 -11.56 29.21
C ALA A 78 -3.86 -11.61 28.28
N GLU A 79 -4.96 -10.97 28.69
CA GLU A 79 -6.19 -10.83 27.88
C GLU A 79 -5.97 -10.05 26.60
N GLU A 80 -5.21 -8.96 26.61
CA GLU A 80 -4.89 -8.14 25.42
C GLU A 80 -4.04 -8.92 24.42
N ILE A 81 -3.09 -9.70 24.91
CA ILE A 81 -2.26 -10.57 24.08
C ILE A 81 -3.11 -11.67 23.45
N ALA A 82 -3.98 -12.29 24.23
CA ALA A 82 -4.91 -13.33 23.73
C ALA A 82 -5.85 -12.76 22.66
N GLU A 83 -6.40 -11.57 22.88
CA GLU A 83 -7.24 -10.89 21.89
C GLU A 83 -6.48 -10.60 20.59
N PHE A 84 -5.25 -10.09 20.69
CA PHE A 84 -4.41 -9.81 19.54
C PHE A 84 -4.12 -11.07 18.73
N ILE A 85 -3.73 -12.19 19.39
CA ILE A 85 -3.42 -13.45 18.74
C ILE A 85 -4.65 -14.02 18.02
N ILE A 86 -5.82 -14.02 18.66
CA ILE A 86 -7.05 -14.51 18.05
C ILE A 86 -7.46 -13.65 16.88
N ARG A 87 -7.42 -12.33 17.00
CA ARG A 87 -7.72 -11.41 15.88
C ARG A 87 -6.77 -11.62 14.72
N LEU A 88 -5.48 -11.77 14.99
CA LEU A 88 -4.48 -12.05 13.95
C LEU A 88 -4.75 -13.39 13.27
N GLY A 89 -5.10 -14.43 14.03
CA GLY A 89 -5.52 -15.72 13.49
C GLY A 89 -6.75 -15.61 12.58
N ILE A 90 -7.77 -14.85 12.99
CA ILE A 90 -8.97 -14.58 12.18
C ILE A 90 -8.57 -13.88 10.86
N TRP A 91 -7.71 -12.87 10.91
CA TRP A 91 -7.25 -12.16 9.72
C TRP A 91 -6.51 -13.07 8.75
N ILE A 92 -5.67 -13.97 9.25
CA ILE A 92 -4.95 -14.96 8.43
C ILE A 92 -5.95 -15.90 7.74
N VAL A 93 -6.89 -16.46 8.47
CA VAL A 93 -7.90 -17.41 7.94
C VAL A 93 -8.78 -16.71 6.90
N LEU A 94 -9.28 -15.50 7.19
CA LEU A 94 -10.07 -14.73 6.25
C LEU A 94 -9.26 -14.36 5.01
N GLY A 95 -7.99 -13.96 5.18
CA GLY A 95 -7.09 -13.68 4.08
C GLY A 95 -6.89 -14.85 3.14
N ILE A 96 -6.65 -16.05 3.69
CA ILE A 96 -6.54 -17.28 2.91
C ILE A 96 -7.85 -17.59 2.17
N ALA A 97 -9.00 -17.47 2.84
CA ALA A 97 -10.29 -17.70 2.22
C ALA A 97 -10.55 -16.75 1.04
N VAL A 98 -10.27 -15.45 1.20
CA VAL A 98 -10.39 -14.46 0.13
C VAL A 98 -9.45 -14.79 -1.03
N ILE A 99 -8.19 -15.14 -0.78
CA ILE A 99 -7.22 -15.51 -1.83
C ILE A 99 -7.73 -16.71 -2.63
N ILE A 100 -8.28 -17.72 -1.98
CA ILE A 100 -8.83 -18.92 -2.67
C ILE A 100 -10.00 -18.51 -3.56
N VAL A 101 -10.96 -17.75 -3.04
CA VAL A 101 -12.12 -17.26 -3.82
C VAL A 101 -11.65 -16.45 -5.02
N MET A 102 -10.70 -15.53 -4.79
CA MET A 102 -10.16 -14.67 -5.85
C MET A 102 -9.34 -15.43 -6.88
N ALA A 103 -8.68 -16.53 -6.50
CA ALA A 103 -8.02 -17.42 -7.45
C ALA A 103 -9.03 -18.07 -8.40
N ILE A 104 -10.20 -18.49 -7.90
CA ILE A 104 -11.29 -19.02 -8.72
C ILE A 104 -11.85 -17.96 -9.65
N VAL A 105 -12.12 -16.74 -9.14
CA VAL A 105 -12.59 -15.61 -9.93
C VAL A 105 -11.59 -15.27 -11.04
N LYS A 106 -10.31 -15.21 -10.73
CA LYS A 106 -9.23 -14.96 -11.69
C LYS A 106 -9.20 -16.03 -12.80
N TRP A 107 -9.37 -17.29 -12.42
CA TRP A 107 -9.43 -18.38 -13.38
C TRP A 107 -10.64 -18.25 -14.32
N LEU A 108 -11.82 -17.88 -13.80
CA LEU A 108 -13.02 -17.63 -14.59
C LEU A 108 -12.84 -16.43 -15.54
N LEU A 109 -12.27 -15.32 -15.04
CA LEU A 109 -12.02 -14.12 -15.85
C LEU A 109 -11.01 -14.37 -16.96
N ARG A 110 -10.00 -15.22 -16.74
CA ARG A 110 -9.07 -15.62 -17.80
C ARG A 110 -9.77 -16.33 -18.96
N LYS A 111 -10.83 -17.08 -18.71
CA LYS A 111 -11.65 -17.68 -19.79
C LYS A 111 -12.40 -16.63 -20.60
N LEU A 112 -12.82 -15.52 -19.96
CA LEU A 112 -13.47 -14.40 -20.65
C LEU A 112 -12.49 -13.57 -21.49
N SER A 113 -11.20 -13.59 -21.15
CA SER A 113 -10.14 -12.88 -21.89
C SER A 113 -9.94 -13.43 -23.33
N CYS A 114 -10.60 -14.50 -23.71
CA CYS A 114 -10.63 -14.99 -25.09
C CYS A 114 -11.37 -14.05 -26.06
N TYR A 115 -12.18 -13.11 -25.54
CA TYR A 115 -12.86 -12.11 -26.36
C TYR A 115 -11.93 -10.93 -26.65
N LYS A 116 -11.68 -10.64 -27.94
CA LYS A 116 -10.78 -9.55 -28.39
C LYS A 116 -11.06 -8.19 -27.76
N ALA A 117 -12.33 -7.86 -27.55
CA ALA A 117 -12.73 -6.59 -26.94
C ALA A 117 -12.26 -6.50 -25.48
N PHE A 118 -12.39 -7.58 -24.71
CA PHE A 118 -11.95 -7.66 -23.32
C PHE A 118 -10.42 -7.59 -23.21
N GLU A 119 -9.70 -8.24 -24.13
CA GLU A 119 -8.24 -8.19 -24.18
C GLU A 119 -7.72 -6.78 -24.42
N ILE A 120 -8.35 -6.00 -25.30
CA ILE A 120 -7.94 -4.62 -25.57
C ILE A 120 -8.16 -3.73 -24.34
N ILE A 121 -9.33 -3.85 -23.71
CA ILE A 121 -9.67 -3.09 -22.49
C ILE A 121 -8.69 -3.44 -21.36
N ASP A 122 -8.41 -4.71 -21.13
CA ASP A 122 -7.46 -5.18 -20.13
C ASP A 122 -6.06 -4.60 -20.35
N LYS A 123 -5.58 -4.57 -21.58
CA LYS A 123 -4.29 -4.00 -21.95
C LYS A 123 -4.23 -2.48 -21.71
N ILE A 124 -5.26 -1.73 -22.13
CA ILE A 124 -5.33 -0.28 -21.93
C ILE A 124 -5.34 0.04 -20.44
N LEU A 125 -6.21 -0.63 -19.68
CA LEU A 125 -6.29 -0.46 -18.23
C LEU A 125 -4.95 -0.82 -17.54
N GLY A 126 -4.26 -1.85 -18.03
CA GLY A 126 -2.93 -2.23 -17.53
C GLY A 126 -1.87 -1.14 -17.75
N GLY A 127 -1.94 -0.44 -18.90
CA GLY A 127 -1.09 0.72 -19.18
C GLY A 127 -1.38 1.89 -18.24
N VAL A 128 -2.65 2.29 -18.15
CA VAL A 128 -3.11 3.39 -17.28
C VAL A 128 -2.76 3.11 -15.82
N TYR A 129 -3.08 1.92 -15.32
CA TYR A 129 -2.75 1.50 -13.96
C TYR A 129 -1.25 1.63 -13.67
N SER A 130 -0.39 1.22 -14.60
CA SER A 130 1.06 1.29 -14.42
C SER A 130 1.55 2.72 -14.30
N VAL A 131 1.01 3.63 -15.10
CA VAL A 131 1.34 5.06 -15.03
C VAL A 131 0.88 5.65 -13.71
N LEU A 132 -0.37 5.35 -13.27
CA LEU A 132 -0.90 5.86 -12.00
C LEU A 132 -0.08 5.39 -10.78
N ILE A 133 0.27 4.11 -10.72
CA ILE A 133 1.11 3.58 -9.64
C ILE A 133 2.50 4.20 -9.67
N THR A 134 3.10 4.35 -10.85
CA THR A 134 4.41 4.98 -10.98
C THR A 134 4.36 6.44 -10.54
N ALA A 135 3.35 7.20 -10.95
CA ALA A 135 3.16 8.58 -10.51
C ALA A 135 2.97 8.67 -8.98
N ALA A 136 2.15 7.77 -8.39
CA ALA A 136 1.97 7.71 -6.94
C ALA A 136 3.29 7.40 -6.20
N ILE A 137 4.10 6.47 -6.70
CA ILE A 137 5.43 6.17 -6.14
C ILE A 137 6.34 7.40 -6.19
N PHE A 138 6.37 8.10 -7.33
CA PHE A 138 7.18 9.33 -7.45
C PHE A 138 6.69 10.43 -6.50
N LEU A 139 5.37 10.59 -6.30
CA LEU A 139 4.83 11.53 -5.33
C LEU A 139 5.24 11.18 -3.89
N VAL A 140 5.18 9.90 -3.51
CA VAL A 140 5.62 9.44 -2.18
C VAL A 140 7.12 9.64 -2.01
N ILE A 141 7.93 9.28 -3.01
CA ILE A 141 9.39 9.52 -2.96
C ILE A 141 9.68 11.01 -2.88
N GLY A 142 9.00 11.86 -3.66
CA GLY A 142 9.17 13.30 -3.62
C GLY A 142 8.83 13.89 -2.26
N ALA A 143 7.73 13.43 -1.62
CA ALA A 143 7.37 13.85 -0.28
C ALA A 143 8.43 13.42 0.78
N LEU A 144 8.94 12.19 0.66
CA LEU A 144 10.03 11.72 1.52
C LEU A 144 11.30 12.55 1.31
N VAL A 145 11.70 12.80 0.08
CA VAL A 145 12.88 13.63 -0.22
C VAL A 145 12.71 15.05 0.32
N GLY A 146 11.51 15.64 0.21
CA GLY A 146 11.20 16.95 0.78
C GLY A 146 11.41 17.03 2.29
N THR A 147 11.21 15.93 3.04
CA THR A 147 11.51 15.90 4.49
C THR A 147 13.00 15.95 4.80
N PHE A 148 13.87 15.66 3.81
CA PHE A 148 15.32 15.71 3.93
C PHE A 148 15.94 16.99 3.34
N ASP A 149 15.15 18.01 3.02
CA ASP A 149 15.63 19.32 2.51
C ASP A 149 16.58 20.06 3.48
N VAL A 150 16.64 19.60 4.72
CA VAL A 150 17.64 20.04 5.72
C VAL A 150 19.08 19.81 5.23
N PHE A 151 19.30 18.81 4.38
CA PHE A 151 20.61 18.54 3.80
C PHE A 151 20.82 19.39 2.53
N GLY A 152 21.79 20.30 2.56
CA GLY A 152 22.07 21.23 1.47
C GLY A 152 22.19 20.63 0.05
N PRO A 153 22.78 19.44 -0.15
CA PRO A 153 22.78 18.76 -1.46
C PRO A 153 21.37 18.32 -1.91
N VAL A 154 20.52 17.90 -0.98
CA VAL A 154 19.14 17.46 -1.26
C VAL A 154 18.28 18.66 -1.61
N ALA A 155 18.38 19.76 -0.86
CA ALA A 155 17.69 21.02 -1.14
C ALA A 155 18.01 21.53 -2.54
N LYS A 156 19.29 21.56 -2.93
CA LYS A 156 19.71 21.98 -4.29
C LYS A 156 19.15 21.08 -5.40
N ALA A 157 19.05 19.77 -5.14
CA ALA A 157 18.48 18.84 -6.10
C ALA A 157 16.96 19.00 -6.19
N SER A 158 16.28 19.23 -5.07
CA SER A 158 14.85 19.54 -4.98
C SER A 158 14.52 20.82 -5.73
N ASP A 159 15.25 21.91 -5.47
CA ASP A 159 15.09 23.20 -6.17
C ASP A 159 15.29 23.06 -7.67
N PHE A 160 16.32 22.32 -8.10
CA PHE A 160 16.58 22.08 -9.52
C PHE A 160 15.45 21.29 -10.20
N CYS A 161 14.84 20.34 -9.49
CA CYS A 161 13.68 19.58 -9.97
C CYS A 161 12.39 20.42 -9.92
N ALA A 162 12.25 21.33 -8.97
CA ALA A 162 11.09 22.22 -8.83
C ALA A 162 10.94 23.21 -10.00
N ASP A 163 12.02 23.53 -10.70
CA ASP A 163 12.01 24.35 -11.93
C ASP A 163 11.40 23.63 -13.14
N SER A 164 11.15 22.32 -13.06
CA SER A 164 10.53 21.50 -14.10
C SER A 164 9.01 21.61 -14.04
N TYR A 165 8.31 21.53 -15.20
CA TYR A 165 6.84 21.59 -15.25
C TYR A 165 6.16 20.40 -14.56
N VAL A 166 6.76 19.21 -14.62
CA VAL A 166 6.19 17.97 -14.05
C VAL A 166 6.71 17.76 -12.63
N PHE A 167 8.01 17.88 -12.42
CA PHE A 167 8.61 17.59 -11.12
C PHE A 167 8.28 18.62 -10.05
N ARG A 168 7.86 19.85 -10.40
CA ARG A 168 7.38 20.82 -9.41
C ARG A 168 6.16 20.33 -8.63
N TYR A 169 5.32 19.47 -9.22
CA TYR A 169 4.20 18.86 -8.51
C TYR A 169 4.63 17.70 -7.62
N ILE A 170 5.81 17.13 -7.89
CA ILE A 170 6.38 16.05 -7.09
C ILE A 170 7.16 16.61 -5.90
N PHE A 171 7.92 17.69 -6.10
CA PHE A 171 8.82 18.25 -5.09
C PHE A 171 8.34 19.58 -4.50
N GLY A 172 7.61 20.42 -5.21
CA GLY A 172 7.22 21.76 -4.74
C GLY A 172 5.77 21.86 -4.26
N ALA A 173 4.83 21.23 -4.94
CA ALA A 173 3.39 21.27 -4.61
C ALA A 173 2.84 19.85 -4.35
N ASN A 174 3.62 19.02 -3.65
CA ASN A 174 3.28 17.63 -3.40
C ASN A 174 2.12 17.51 -2.40
N PRO A 175 0.99 16.89 -2.76
CA PRO A 175 -0.17 16.77 -1.86
C PRO A 175 0.13 15.92 -0.61
N PHE A 176 1.13 15.04 -0.65
CA PHE A 176 1.51 14.20 0.48
C PHE A 176 2.50 14.88 1.44
N GLN A 177 3.11 16.01 1.06
CA GLN A 177 4.08 16.71 1.91
C GLN A 177 3.48 17.11 3.24
N ASN A 178 2.33 17.78 3.23
CA ASN A 178 1.64 18.18 4.47
C ASN A 178 1.29 17.00 5.38
N TYR A 179 0.97 15.85 4.80
CA TYR A 179 0.68 14.64 5.57
C TYR A 179 1.95 14.07 6.23
N PHE A 180 3.06 14.03 5.49
CA PHE A 180 4.34 13.57 6.02
C PHE A 180 4.89 14.51 7.08
N ASP A 181 4.82 15.82 6.88
CA ASP A 181 5.28 16.83 7.84
C ASP A 181 4.48 16.78 9.16
N ALA A 182 3.18 16.46 9.08
CA ALA A 182 2.31 16.35 10.26
C ALA A 182 2.52 15.05 11.05
N HIS A 183 2.85 13.93 10.37
CA HIS A 183 2.90 12.61 11.00
C HIS A 183 4.32 12.05 11.16
N LEU A 184 5.26 12.54 10.37
CA LEU A 184 6.68 12.16 10.40
C LEU A 184 7.55 13.42 10.47
N PRO A 185 7.65 14.11 11.62
CA PRO A 185 8.43 15.36 11.75
C PRO A 185 9.95 15.08 11.71
N LEU A 186 10.41 14.32 10.68
CA LEU A 186 11.82 13.96 10.53
C LEU A 186 12.70 15.20 10.31
N GLY A 187 12.19 16.23 9.63
CA GLY A 187 12.89 17.49 9.40
C GLY A 187 13.22 18.22 10.70
N THR A 188 12.27 18.31 11.63
CA THR A 188 12.49 18.92 12.95
C THR A 188 13.39 18.09 13.85
N TRP A 189 13.29 16.76 13.74
CA TRP A 189 14.18 15.84 14.48
C TRP A 189 15.63 15.96 13.99
N LEU A 190 15.86 16.03 12.70
CA LEU A 190 17.19 16.18 12.11
C LEU A 190 17.81 17.55 12.40
N GLN A 191 17.01 18.63 12.42
CA GLN A 191 17.47 19.96 12.82
C GLN A 191 17.92 20.04 14.28
N ASN A 192 17.35 19.21 15.16
CA ASN A 192 17.74 19.16 16.57
C ASN A 192 18.99 18.30 16.85
N ILE A 193 19.44 17.50 15.86
CA ILE A 193 20.60 16.60 15.98
C ILE A 193 21.84 17.20 15.28
N LEU A 194 21.65 18.08 14.30
CA LEU A 194 22.73 18.79 13.58
C LEU A 194 23.04 20.13 14.22
#